data_58605d072221c9bc39d398b140dd0129
#
_entry.id   58605d072221c9bc39d398b140dd0129
#
_cell.length_a   1.000
_cell.length_b   1.000
_cell.length_c   1.000
_cell.angle_alpha   90.00
_cell.angle_beta   90.00
_cell.angle_gamma   90.00
#
_symmetry.space_group_name_H-M   'P 1'
#
loop_
_entity.id
_entity.type
_entity.pdbx_description
1 polymer ?
#
loop_
_entity_poly.entity_id
_entity_poly.type
_entity_poly.pdbx_seq_one_letter_code
_entity_poly.pdbx_strand_id
1 'polypeptide(L)'
;LVKINTMATFNLAQLCALKMIKSKNRKKIGGSIVNMSSQMGHVGGPIRSVYNMTKFGLEGLTKGMSIDLAKYNIRVNTVCPTFVVTPMTKKFLKSKKFKKEVLGNIPLGKFAELSDVSSAAVFLASDAAAMITGTSLLVDGGWTAR
;
A
#
# COMPACT_ATOMS: atom_id res chain seq x y z
N LEU A 1 -10.29 1.88 13.31
CA LEU A 1 -9.40 2.12 12.17
C LEU A 1 -7.96 2.34 12.63
N VAL A 2 -7.65 3.30 13.51
CA VAL A 2 -6.27 3.64 13.94
C VAL A 2 -5.54 2.42 14.48
N LYS A 3 -6.14 1.65 15.40
CA LYS A 3 -5.51 0.44 15.96
C LYS A 3 -5.13 -0.58 14.87
N ILE A 4 -6.00 -0.80 13.88
CA ILE A 4 -5.78 -1.81 12.84
C ILE A 4 -4.86 -1.28 11.74
N ASN A 5 -5.19 -0.12 11.18
CA ASN A 5 -4.47 0.38 10.01
C ASN A 5 -3.08 0.93 10.32
N THR A 6 -2.87 1.46 11.54
CA THR A 6 -1.62 2.12 11.90
C THR A 6 -0.82 1.31 12.92
N MET A 7 -1.38 1.10 14.12
CA MET A 7 -0.63 0.44 15.21
C MET A 7 -0.30 -1.03 14.89
N ALA A 8 -1.28 -1.80 14.40
CA ALA A 8 -1.04 -3.21 14.07
C ALA A 8 -0.05 -3.35 12.90
N THR A 9 -0.14 -2.47 11.89
CA THR A 9 0.79 -2.48 10.75
C THR A 9 2.21 -2.14 11.22
N PHE A 10 2.38 -1.11 12.07
CA PHE A 10 3.69 -0.78 12.64
C PHE A 10 4.27 -1.95 13.44
N ASN A 11 3.50 -2.52 14.37
CA ASN A 11 3.95 -3.63 15.21
C ASN A 11 4.37 -4.85 14.38
N LEU A 12 3.55 -5.21 13.37
CA LEU A 12 3.88 -6.34 12.49
C LEU A 12 5.12 -6.06 11.66
N ALA A 13 5.22 -4.89 11.05
CA ALA A 13 6.39 -4.50 10.25
C ALA A 13 7.68 -4.49 11.10
N GLN A 14 7.61 -3.99 12.35
CA GLN A 14 8.72 -4.00 13.29
C GLN A 14 9.15 -5.43 13.63
N LEU A 15 8.23 -6.32 13.98
CA LEU A 15 8.52 -7.72 14.29
C LEU A 15 9.14 -8.44 13.09
N CYS A 16 8.61 -8.23 11.90
CA CYS A 16 9.17 -8.78 10.66
C CYS A 16 10.59 -8.25 10.41
N ALA A 17 10.81 -6.95 10.56
CA ALA A 17 12.12 -6.33 10.40
C ALA A 17 13.14 -6.91 11.39
N LEU A 18 12.79 -7.04 12.66
CA LEU A 18 13.65 -7.65 13.68
C LEU A 18 14.02 -9.09 13.35
N LYS A 19 13.06 -9.87 12.82
CA LYS A 19 13.33 -11.24 12.38
C LYS A 19 14.24 -11.29 11.14
N MET A 20 14.01 -10.42 10.17
CA MET A 20 14.85 -10.29 8.98
C MET A 20 16.29 -9.88 9.36
N ILE A 21 16.46 -8.92 10.28
CA ILE A 21 17.78 -8.47 10.77
C ILE A 21 18.57 -9.61 11.41
N LYS A 22 17.90 -10.49 12.14
CA LYS A 22 18.51 -11.65 12.80
C LYS A 22 18.82 -12.82 11.84
N SER A 23 18.35 -12.79 10.61
CA SER A 23 18.59 -13.86 9.64
C SER A 23 20.08 -13.96 9.27
N LYS A 24 20.64 -15.16 9.32
CA LYS A 24 22.03 -15.43 8.95
C LYS A 24 22.36 -15.05 7.50
N ASN A 25 21.38 -15.13 6.61
CA ASN A 25 21.54 -14.89 5.16
C ASN A 25 21.16 -13.47 4.73
N ARG A 26 20.85 -12.55 5.69
CA ARG A 26 20.30 -11.23 5.36
C ARG A 26 21.15 -10.41 4.37
N LYS A 27 22.50 -10.45 4.51
CA LYS A 27 23.40 -9.70 3.62
C LYS A 27 23.31 -10.14 2.16
N LYS A 28 23.01 -11.43 1.94
CA LYS A 28 22.91 -12.03 0.61
C LYS A 28 21.50 -11.89 0.03
N ILE A 29 20.48 -12.12 0.85
CA ILE A 29 19.08 -12.20 0.37
C ILE A 29 18.36 -10.85 0.54
N GLY A 30 18.72 -10.08 1.60
CA GLY A 30 17.99 -8.87 1.96
C GLY A 30 16.61 -9.16 2.53
N GLY A 31 15.73 -8.16 2.46
CA GLY A 31 14.33 -8.29 2.87
C GLY A 31 13.44 -7.28 2.17
N SER A 32 12.15 -7.58 2.07
CA SER A 32 11.15 -6.66 1.55
C SER A 32 9.91 -6.66 2.44
N ILE A 33 9.49 -5.46 2.86
CA ILE A 33 8.25 -5.21 3.57
C ILE A 33 7.36 -4.41 2.62
N VAL A 34 6.16 -4.92 2.35
CA VAL A 34 5.19 -4.25 1.49
C VAL A 34 3.93 -3.97 2.32
N ASN A 35 3.71 -2.69 2.64
CA ASN A 35 2.55 -2.24 3.39
C ASN A 35 1.36 -1.98 2.45
N MET A 36 0.17 -2.45 2.81
CA MET A 36 -1.05 -2.19 2.06
C MET A 36 -1.63 -0.82 2.46
N SER A 37 -1.40 0.19 1.61
CA SER A 37 -1.95 1.53 1.78
C SER A 37 -3.22 1.73 0.93
N SER A 38 -3.36 2.86 0.29
CA SER A 38 -4.49 3.24 -0.57
C SER A 38 -4.11 4.50 -1.36
N GLN A 39 -4.78 4.78 -2.49
CA GLN A 39 -4.69 6.11 -3.10
C GLN A 39 -5.12 7.21 -2.09
N MET A 40 -5.94 6.86 -1.10
CA MET A 40 -6.33 7.77 0.00
C MET A 40 -5.18 8.07 0.99
N GLY A 41 -4.00 7.55 0.79
CA GLY A 41 -2.75 7.98 1.40
C GLY A 41 -2.08 9.14 0.67
N HIS A 42 -2.63 9.57 -0.47
CA HIS A 42 -2.09 10.64 -1.33
C HIS A 42 -3.11 11.75 -1.62
N VAL A 43 -4.41 11.42 -1.56
CA VAL A 43 -5.50 12.36 -1.80
C VAL A 43 -6.58 12.24 -0.75
N GLY A 44 -7.34 13.32 -0.54
CA GLY A 44 -8.50 13.33 0.33
C GLY A 44 -9.72 12.65 -0.29
N GLY A 45 -10.64 12.20 0.56
CA GLY A 45 -11.95 11.71 0.14
C GLY A 45 -13.04 12.14 1.12
N PRO A 46 -14.27 12.38 0.63
CA PRO A 46 -15.38 12.82 1.49
C PRO A 46 -15.70 11.76 2.54
N ILE A 47 -16.00 12.20 3.76
CA ILE A 47 -16.36 11.35 4.91
C ILE A 47 -15.30 10.27 5.21
N ARG A 48 -14.02 10.57 4.98
CA ARG A 48 -12.88 9.65 5.11
C ARG A 48 -11.73 10.18 5.98
N SER A 49 -11.94 11.24 6.78
CA SER A 49 -10.88 11.92 7.53
C SER A 49 -9.98 10.97 8.33
N VAL A 50 -10.57 10.10 9.17
CA VAL A 50 -9.80 9.14 9.98
C VAL A 50 -9.13 8.08 9.11
N TYR A 51 -9.80 7.62 8.03
CA TYR A 51 -9.20 6.67 7.10
C TYR A 51 -8.01 7.30 6.36
N ASN A 52 -8.18 8.51 5.84
CA ASN A 52 -7.09 9.26 5.21
C ASN A 52 -5.91 9.43 6.18
N MET A 53 -6.16 9.91 7.40
CA MET A 53 -5.13 10.04 8.43
C MET A 53 -4.33 8.74 8.59
N THR A 54 -5.01 7.58 8.66
CA THR A 54 -4.31 6.30 8.81
C THR A 54 -3.49 5.91 7.58
N LYS A 55 -3.97 6.22 6.37
CA LYS A 55 -3.27 5.87 5.13
C LYS A 55 -2.11 6.81 4.83
N PHE A 56 -2.26 8.13 5.05
CA PHE A 56 -1.13 9.07 5.04
C PHE A 56 -0.07 8.69 6.09
N GLY A 57 -0.51 8.24 7.27
CA GLY A 57 0.40 7.74 8.31
C GLY A 57 1.22 6.53 7.86
N LEU A 58 0.64 5.62 7.06
CA LEU A 58 1.37 4.48 6.49
C LEU A 58 2.42 4.91 5.46
N GLU A 59 2.16 5.96 4.68
CA GLU A 59 3.16 6.51 3.76
C GLU A 59 4.35 7.10 4.54
N GLY A 60 4.08 7.86 5.60
CA GLY A 60 5.12 8.38 6.49
C GLY A 60 5.91 7.27 7.19
N LEU A 61 5.22 6.27 7.74
CA LEU A 61 5.83 5.09 8.37
C LEU A 61 6.76 4.36 7.39
N THR A 62 6.29 4.13 6.16
CA THR A 62 7.06 3.43 5.12
C THR A 62 8.34 4.18 4.77
N LYS A 63 8.28 5.51 4.63
CA LYS A 63 9.47 6.34 4.37
C LYS A 63 10.46 6.28 5.54
N GLY A 64 10.01 6.45 6.77
CA GLY A 64 10.86 6.35 7.96
C GLY A 64 11.54 4.99 8.07
N MET A 65 10.76 3.91 8.02
CA MET A 65 11.29 2.55 8.10
C MET A 65 12.24 2.22 6.94
N SER A 66 12.02 2.75 5.74
CA SER A 66 12.92 2.50 4.60
C SER A 66 14.32 3.04 4.84
N ILE A 67 14.44 4.19 5.49
CA ILE A 67 15.73 4.81 5.86
C ILE A 67 16.38 4.00 6.99
N ASP A 68 15.63 3.69 8.05
CA ASP A 68 16.15 2.97 9.22
C ASP A 68 16.67 1.56 8.88
N LEU A 69 16.01 0.89 7.92
CA LEU A 69 16.27 -0.50 7.58
C LEU A 69 17.21 -0.69 6.39
N ALA A 70 17.53 0.36 5.64
CA ALA A 70 18.42 0.31 4.47
C ALA A 70 19.79 -0.30 4.80
N LYS A 71 20.39 0.05 5.94
CA LYS A 71 21.66 -0.52 6.41
C LYS A 71 21.63 -2.04 6.62
N TYR A 72 20.44 -2.62 6.71
CA TYR A 72 20.23 -4.06 6.85
C TYR A 72 19.84 -4.74 5.53
N ASN A 73 19.88 -4.00 4.41
CA ASN A 73 19.41 -4.46 3.10
C ASN A 73 17.92 -4.88 3.12
N ILE A 74 17.10 -4.12 3.85
CA ILE A 74 15.64 -4.36 3.92
C ILE A 74 14.94 -3.17 3.28
N ARG A 75 14.15 -3.43 2.25
CA ARG A 75 13.33 -2.45 1.54
C ARG A 75 11.94 -2.36 2.18
N VAL A 76 11.36 -1.17 2.20
CA VAL A 76 10.01 -0.93 2.72
C VAL A 76 9.26 -0.05 1.73
N ASN A 77 8.14 -0.53 1.21
CA ASN A 77 7.32 0.18 0.23
C ASN A 77 5.84 0.04 0.53
N THR A 78 5.00 0.82 -0.14
CA THR A 78 3.55 0.65 -0.11
C THR A 78 2.99 0.28 -1.47
N VAL A 79 1.91 -0.51 -1.47
CA VAL A 79 0.99 -0.64 -2.60
C VAL A 79 -0.26 0.17 -2.27
N CYS A 80 -0.69 1.01 -3.21
CA CYS A 80 -1.74 2.00 -3.00
C CYS A 80 -2.89 1.81 -4.00
N PRO A 81 -3.79 0.82 -3.76
CA PRO A 81 -4.90 0.58 -4.67
C PRO A 81 -5.98 1.65 -4.58
N THR A 82 -6.72 1.81 -5.67
CA THR A 82 -8.05 2.41 -5.69
C THR A 82 -9.11 1.38 -5.28
N PHE A 83 -10.35 1.55 -5.73
CA PHE A 83 -11.44 0.60 -5.48
C PHE A 83 -11.19 -0.72 -6.22
N VAL A 84 -11.03 -1.79 -5.45
CA VAL A 84 -10.82 -3.16 -5.93
C VAL A 84 -12.13 -3.93 -5.84
N VAL A 85 -12.43 -4.73 -6.84
CA VAL A 85 -13.60 -5.61 -6.81
C VAL A 85 -13.37 -6.78 -5.85
N THR A 86 -13.98 -6.71 -4.68
CA THR A 86 -13.89 -7.72 -3.62
C THR A 86 -15.28 -8.05 -3.07
N PRO A 87 -15.47 -9.15 -2.33
CA PRO A 87 -16.74 -9.41 -1.63
C PRO A 87 -17.21 -8.25 -0.76
N MET A 88 -16.28 -7.53 -0.12
CA MET A 88 -16.59 -6.37 0.71
C MET A 88 -17.10 -5.18 -0.13
N THR A 89 -16.44 -4.87 -1.25
CA THR A 89 -16.76 -3.70 -2.08
C THR A 89 -17.96 -3.95 -2.98
N LYS A 90 -18.26 -5.20 -3.36
CA LYS A 90 -19.42 -5.56 -4.17
C LYS A 90 -20.74 -5.00 -3.64
N LYS A 91 -20.90 -4.88 -2.31
CA LYS A 91 -22.11 -4.29 -1.70
C LYS A 91 -22.30 -2.83 -2.09
N PHE A 92 -21.23 -2.03 -2.08
CA PHE A 92 -21.25 -0.61 -2.44
C PHE A 92 -21.37 -0.41 -3.95
N LEU A 93 -20.72 -1.30 -4.73
CA LEU A 93 -20.73 -1.24 -6.20
C LEU A 93 -22.10 -1.61 -6.83
N LYS A 94 -23.07 -2.10 -6.04
CA LYS A 94 -24.47 -2.27 -6.49
C LYS A 94 -25.18 -0.92 -6.73
N SER A 95 -24.78 0.14 -6.03
CA SER A 95 -25.33 1.48 -6.25
C SER A 95 -24.82 2.06 -7.57
N LYS A 96 -25.72 2.26 -8.54
CA LYS A 96 -25.38 2.88 -9.85
C LYS A 96 -24.76 4.27 -9.67
N LYS A 97 -25.30 5.07 -8.74
CA LYS A 97 -24.79 6.42 -8.41
C LYS A 97 -23.35 6.35 -7.91
N PHE A 98 -23.09 5.52 -6.90
CA PHE A 98 -21.74 5.34 -6.34
C PHE A 98 -20.75 4.80 -7.38
N LYS A 99 -21.19 3.81 -8.18
CA LYS A 99 -20.35 3.25 -9.26
C LYS A 99 -19.97 4.33 -10.28
N LYS A 100 -20.91 5.15 -10.72
CA LYS A 100 -20.66 6.25 -11.66
C LYS A 100 -19.69 7.28 -11.08
N GLU A 101 -19.90 7.68 -9.83
CA GLU A 101 -19.05 8.63 -9.11
C GLU A 101 -17.60 8.12 -9.00
N VAL A 102 -17.41 6.88 -8.55
CA VAL A 102 -16.07 6.29 -8.41
C VAL A 102 -15.38 6.13 -9.76
N LEU A 103 -16.06 5.59 -10.77
CA LEU A 103 -15.49 5.44 -12.11
C LEU A 103 -15.16 6.77 -12.78
N GLY A 104 -15.94 7.83 -12.51
CA GLY A 104 -15.64 9.18 -12.99
C GLY A 104 -14.33 9.76 -12.44
N ASN A 105 -13.82 9.20 -11.34
CA ASN A 105 -12.53 9.57 -10.76
C ASN A 105 -11.37 8.67 -11.19
N ILE A 106 -11.62 7.58 -11.93
CA ILE A 106 -10.59 6.67 -12.43
C ILE A 106 -10.41 6.90 -13.92
N PRO A 107 -9.35 7.57 -14.40
CA PRO A 107 -9.13 7.83 -15.83
C PRO A 107 -9.17 6.57 -16.70
N LEU A 108 -8.68 5.42 -16.23
CA LEU A 108 -8.80 4.15 -16.97
C LEU A 108 -10.22 3.60 -17.06
N GLY A 109 -11.23 4.22 -16.40
CA GLY A 109 -12.64 3.89 -16.52
C GLY A 109 -13.08 2.52 -15.99
N LYS A 110 -12.21 1.84 -15.24
CA LYS A 110 -12.49 0.52 -14.66
C LYS A 110 -12.02 0.40 -13.22
N PHE A 111 -12.65 -0.48 -12.45
CA PHE A 111 -12.16 -0.86 -11.12
C PHE A 111 -10.92 -1.73 -11.23
N ALA A 112 -10.05 -1.66 -10.20
CA ALA A 112 -8.96 -2.59 -10.07
C ALA A 112 -9.47 -3.99 -9.69
N GLU A 113 -8.76 -5.01 -10.15
CA GLU A 113 -8.96 -6.40 -9.75
C GLU A 113 -7.91 -6.84 -8.74
N LEU A 114 -8.12 -7.97 -8.08
CA LEU A 114 -7.16 -8.52 -7.11
C LEU A 114 -5.80 -8.80 -7.75
N SER A 115 -5.80 -9.25 -9.02
CA SER A 115 -4.59 -9.49 -9.80
C SER A 115 -3.74 -8.24 -10.00
N ASP A 116 -4.36 -7.07 -10.22
CA ASP A 116 -3.62 -5.81 -10.39
C ASP A 116 -2.82 -5.48 -9.12
N VAL A 117 -3.46 -5.65 -7.95
CA VAL A 117 -2.84 -5.36 -6.65
C VAL A 117 -1.79 -6.41 -6.28
N SER A 118 -2.08 -7.70 -6.50
CA SER A 118 -1.14 -8.79 -6.17
C SER A 118 0.11 -8.73 -7.04
N SER A 119 -0.01 -8.41 -8.32
CA SER A 119 1.14 -8.24 -9.23
C SER A 119 2.07 -7.11 -8.76
N ALA A 120 1.51 -5.99 -8.32
CA ALA A 120 2.27 -4.88 -7.75
C ALA A 120 3.00 -5.30 -6.46
N ALA A 121 2.32 -6.04 -5.58
CA ALA A 121 2.93 -6.54 -4.35
C ALA A 121 4.05 -7.54 -4.62
N VAL A 122 3.87 -8.47 -5.56
CA VAL A 122 4.90 -9.44 -5.99
C VAL A 122 6.11 -8.72 -6.58
N PHE A 123 5.87 -7.72 -7.45
CA PHE A 123 6.95 -6.90 -8.00
C PHE A 123 7.78 -6.24 -6.89
N LEU A 124 7.15 -5.54 -5.95
CA LEU A 124 7.85 -4.88 -4.85
C LEU A 124 8.54 -5.87 -3.90
N ALA A 125 8.04 -7.09 -3.78
CA ALA A 125 8.64 -8.13 -2.95
C ALA A 125 9.85 -8.81 -3.64
N SER A 126 9.93 -8.76 -4.97
CA SER A 126 10.94 -9.45 -5.77
C SER A 126 12.26 -8.65 -5.92
N ASP A 127 13.28 -9.31 -6.45
CA ASP A 127 14.56 -8.70 -6.79
C ASP A 127 14.47 -7.69 -7.94
N ALA A 128 13.42 -7.75 -8.76
CA ALA A 128 13.15 -6.74 -9.79
C ALA A 128 12.98 -5.33 -9.20
N ALA A 129 12.64 -5.23 -7.91
CA ALA A 129 12.52 -3.98 -7.17
C ALA A 129 13.73 -3.68 -6.26
N ALA A 130 14.91 -4.24 -6.52
CA ALA A 130 16.09 -4.18 -5.64
C ALA A 130 16.51 -2.75 -5.25
N MET A 131 16.32 -1.77 -6.13
CA MET A 131 16.64 -0.36 -5.88
C MET A 131 15.43 0.49 -5.51
N ILE A 132 14.28 -0.14 -5.19
CA ILE A 132 13.03 0.54 -4.87
C ILE A 132 12.74 0.40 -3.38
N THR A 133 12.86 1.51 -2.63
CA THR A 133 12.53 1.59 -1.21
C THR A 133 12.00 2.97 -0.83
N GLY A 134 11.11 3.06 0.15
CA GLY A 134 10.48 4.30 0.59
C GLY A 134 9.46 4.88 -0.40
N THR A 135 9.02 4.10 -1.37
CA THR A 135 8.09 4.55 -2.42
C THR A 135 6.68 3.99 -2.24
N SER A 136 5.76 4.64 -2.94
CA SER A 136 4.36 4.26 -3.04
C SER A 136 4.05 3.83 -4.47
N LEU A 137 3.69 2.57 -4.67
CA LEU A 137 3.25 2.07 -5.97
C LEU A 137 1.73 2.21 -6.07
N LEU A 138 1.31 3.22 -6.82
CA LEU A 138 -0.10 3.50 -7.07
C LEU A 138 -0.67 2.48 -8.06
N VAL A 139 -1.79 1.85 -7.69
CA VAL A 139 -2.57 0.91 -8.51
C VAL A 139 -4.00 1.47 -8.57
N ASP A 140 -4.13 2.66 -9.14
CA ASP A 140 -5.31 3.50 -8.99
C ASP A 140 -5.98 3.93 -10.31
N GLY A 141 -5.46 3.44 -11.42
CA GLY A 141 -5.99 3.77 -12.74
C GLY A 141 -5.91 5.25 -13.10
N GLY A 142 -4.98 5.99 -12.46
CA GLY A 142 -4.75 7.42 -12.68
C GLY A 142 -5.58 8.33 -11.77
N TRP A 143 -6.25 7.82 -10.74
CA TRP A 143 -7.04 8.64 -9.80
C TRP A 143 -6.22 9.80 -9.22
N THR A 144 -4.99 9.56 -8.82
CA THR A 144 -4.11 10.57 -8.17
C THR A 144 -3.24 11.36 -9.14
N ALA A 145 -3.35 11.14 -10.45
CA ALA A 145 -2.54 11.82 -11.46
C ALA A 145 -3.03 13.24 -11.79
N ARG A 146 -4.06 13.75 -11.10
CA ARG A 146 -4.68 15.07 -11.31
C ARG A 146 -4.86 15.84 -10.01
#